data_85596d8682e43fc9d57948abab180920
#
_entry.id   85596d8682e43fc9d57948abab180920
#
_cell.length_a   1.000
_cell.length_b   1.000
_cell.length_c   1.000
_cell.angle_alpha   90.00
_cell.angle_beta   90.00
_cell.angle_gamma   90.00
#
_symmetry.space_group_name_H-M   'P 1'
#
loop_
_entity.id
_entity.type
_entity.pdbx_description
1 polymer ?
#
loop_
_entity_poly.entity_id
_entity_poly.type
_entity_poly.pdbx_seq_one_letter_code
_entity_poly.pdbx_strand_id
1 'polypeptide(L)'
;MSGRGGGGRKAPGQKPGHGGAVDAITLDVINDAKSRMQKALEATRHEFASIRTGRANPALLEQIKVDYYGALTPVNQLATITVPEPRLLVVAPWDKKMVKDVERAILKSELGLVPSSDGTVIRIPIPTLTEERRRDLVKVVRKHAEEGRVAVRNIRREAKEMIEELEESGDVSEDAAQRAMEELQKLTDELIAAVDKALEAKEKEILEL
;
A
#
# COMPACT_ATOMS: atom_id res chain seq x y z
N MET A 1 22.58 -84.04 3.67
CA MET A 1 22.05 -83.54 2.37
C MET A 1 21.31 -82.24 2.72
N SER A 2 21.96 -81.18 2.61
CA SER A 2 21.90 -80.14 1.58
C SER A 2 20.54 -79.41 1.53
N GLY A 3 20.50 -78.21 2.03
CA GLY A 3 19.40 -77.25 1.88
C GLY A 3 19.93 -75.80 2.09
N ARG A 4 20.22 -75.15 0.98
CA ARG A 4 20.85 -73.80 0.92
C ARG A 4 19.90 -72.72 1.39
N GLY A 5 20.39 -71.86 2.23
CA GLY A 5 19.79 -70.59 2.57
C GLY A 5 19.86 -69.59 1.43
N GLY A 6 18.73 -69.00 1.11
CA GLY A 6 18.59 -67.86 0.22
C GLY A 6 18.56 -66.57 1.03
N GLY A 7 19.68 -65.81 1.05
CA GLY A 7 19.73 -64.49 1.62
C GLY A 7 18.98 -63.46 0.76
N GLY A 8 17.83 -63.02 1.20
CA GLY A 8 17.12 -61.91 0.61
C GLY A 8 17.81 -60.57 0.93
N ARG A 9 18.46 -60.00 -0.08
CA ARG A 9 18.96 -58.61 0.00
C ARG A 9 17.73 -57.67 0.06
N LYS A 10 17.57 -56.99 1.19
CA LYS A 10 16.66 -55.84 1.27
C LYS A 10 17.18 -54.75 0.33
N ALA A 11 16.35 -54.37 -0.64
CA ALA A 11 16.56 -53.19 -1.45
C ALA A 11 16.48 -51.93 -0.57
N PRO A 12 17.29 -50.88 -0.86
CA PRO A 12 17.20 -49.62 -0.15
C PRO A 12 15.85 -48.99 -0.41
N GLY A 13 15.19 -48.57 0.67
CA GLY A 13 13.87 -47.95 0.63
C GLY A 13 13.89 -46.70 -0.26
N GLN A 14 13.11 -46.77 -1.32
CA GLN A 14 12.73 -45.59 -2.08
C GLN A 14 11.92 -44.67 -1.17
N LYS A 15 12.48 -43.52 -0.86
CA LYS A 15 11.71 -42.41 -0.30
C LYS A 15 10.60 -42.05 -1.28
N PRO A 16 9.34 -41.80 -0.84
CA PRO A 16 8.28 -41.42 -1.74
C PRO A 16 8.65 -40.09 -2.40
N GLY A 17 8.68 -40.11 -3.74
CA GLY A 17 8.90 -38.90 -4.53
C GLY A 17 7.82 -37.86 -4.26
N HIS A 18 8.18 -36.77 -3.67
CA HIS A 18 7.32 -35.59 -3.55
C HIS A 18 7.35 -34.84 -4.88
N GLY A 19 6.60 -35.37 -5.84
CA GLY A 19 6.35 -34.66 -7.08
C GLY A 19 5.18 -33.70 -6.91
N GLY A 20 5.41 -32.39 -7.03
CA GLY A 20 4.39 -31.50 -7.52
C GLY A 20 3.90 -30.32 -6.65
N ALA A 21 4.27 -30.20 -5.40
CA ALA A 21 3.90 -29.05 -4.57
C ALA A 21 5.16 -28.35 -3.98
N VAL A 22 5.08 -27.05 -3.79
CA VAL A 22 6.02 -26.33 -2.93
C VAL A 22 5.88 -26.94 -1.53
N ASP A 23 6.98 -27.31 -0.89
CA ASP A 23 6.92 -27.92 0.45
C ASP A 23 6.28 -26.93 1.43
N ALA A 24 5.54 -27.44 2.43
CA ALA A 24 4.83 -26.61 3.40
C ALA A 24 5.74 -25.56 4.06
N ILE A 25 7.00 -25.92 4.32
CA ILE A 25 7.99 -25.03 4.96
C ILE A 25 8.37 -23.88 4.04
N THR A 26 8.66 -24.13 2.76
CA THR A 26 8.96 -23.07 1.79
C THR A 26 7.76 -22.21 1.49
N LEU A 27 6.56 -22.80 1.51
CA LEU A 27 5.31 -22.05 1.37
C LEU A 27 5.11 -21.05 2.49
N ASP A 28 5.44 -21.41 3.72
CA ASP A 28 5.37 -20.51 4.89
C ASP A 28 6.33 -19.33 4.72
N VAL A 29 7.56 -19.57 4.25
CA VAL A 29 8.53 -18.49 3.95
C VAL A 29 8.00 -17.56 2.86
N ILE A 30 7.42 -18.09 1.79
CA ILE A 30 6.83 -17.28 0.71
C ILE A 30 5.64 -16.47 1.21
N ASN A 31 4.76 -17.06 2.02
CA ASN A 31 3.60 -16.37 2.58
C ASN A 31 4.00 -15.23 3.53
N ASP A 32 5.02 -15.43 4.37
CA ASP A 32 5.58 -14.36 5.21
C ASP A 32 6.16 -13.24 4.34
N ALA A 33 7.00 -13.58 3.35
CA ALA A 33 7.55 -12.61 2.41
C ALA A 33 6.45 -11.83 1.70
N LYS A 34 5.40 -12.50 1.22
CA LYS A 34 4.24 -11.88 0.58
C LYS A 34 3.54 -10.88 1.50
N SER A 35 3.27 -11.28 2.73
CA SER A 35 2.62 -10.41 3.72
C SER A 35 3.45 -9.16 4.00
N ARG A 36 4.76 -9.31 4.18
CA ARG A 36 5.70 -8.20 4.44
C ARG A 36 5.84 -7.28 3.23
N MET A 37 5.96 -7.84 2.02
CA MET A 37 6.03 -7.06 0.78
C MET A 37 4.73 -6.28 0.52
N GLN A 38 3.56 -6.87 0.80
CA GLN A 38 2.27 -6.17 0.71
C GLN A 38 2.20 -5.01 1.68
N LYS A 39 2.66 -5.17 2.92
CA LYS A 39 2.74 -4.08 3.89
C LYS A 39 3.68 -2.95 3.43
N ALA A 40 4.80 -3.30 2.80
CA ALA A 40 5.71 -2.31 2.21
C ALA A 40 5.03 -1.52 1.06
N LEU A 41 4.26 -2.18 0.20
CA LEU A 41 3.48 -1.53 -0.84
C LEU A 41 2.40 -0.60 -0.25
N GLU A 42 1.69 -1.05 0.78
CA GLU A 42 0.67 -0.25 1.47
C GLU A 42 1.28 0.97 2.16
N ALA A 43 2.44 0.82 2.81
CA ALA A 43 3.18 1.94 3.39
C ALA A 43 3.56 2.97 2.31
N THR A 44 4.07 2.53 1.15
CA THR A 44 4.39 3.40 0.02
C THR A 44 3.15 4.13 -0.51
N ARG A 45 2.02 3.44 -0.62
CA ARG A 45 0.74 4.07 -1.01
C ARG A 45 0.24 5.09 0.00
N HIS A 46 0.45 4.82 1.28
CA HIS A 46 0.11 5.76 2.35
C HIS A 46 0.95 7.04 2.27
N GLU A 47 2.27 6.89 2.05
CA GLU A 47 3.15 8.04 1.80
C GLU A 47 2.71 8.86 0.58
N PHE A 48 2.32 8.21 -0.52
CA PHE A 48 1.78 8.90 -1.68
C PHE A 48 0.47 9.65 -1.37
N ALA A 49 -0.41 9.06 -0.56
CA ALA A 49 -1.67 9.68 -0.17
C ALA A 49 -1.45 10.91 0.73
N SER A 50 -0.39 10.94 1.53
CA SER A 50 -0.05 12.06 2.40
C SER A 50 0.43 13.30 1.62
N ILE A 51 0.92 13.12 0.39
CA ILE A 51 1.41 14.21 -0.46
C ILE A 51 0.24 15.00 -1.04
N ARG A 52 0.14 16.26 -0.67
CA ARG A 52 -0.88 17.19 -1.19
C ARG A 52 -0.53 17.59 -2.63
N THR A 53 -1.36 17.16 -3.57
CA THR A 53 -1.12 17.36 -5.01
C THR A 53 -1.89 18.54 -5.60
N GLY A 54 -2.60 19.31 -4.78
CA GLY A 54 -3.49 20.38 -5.25
C GLY A 54 -4.84 19.85 -5.76
N ARG A 55 -5.10 18.55 -5.64
CA ARG A 55 -6.40 17.96 -5.94
C ARG A 55 -7.31 18.00 -4.74
N ALA A 56 -8.59 18.29 -4.99
CA ALA A 56 -9.62 18.25 -3.96
C ALA A 56 -9.79 16.80 -3.44
N ASN A 57 -9.66 16.63 -2.13
CA ASN A 57 -9.86 15.36 -1.46
C ASN A 57 -10.67 15.59 -0.18
N PRO A 58 -11.83 14.91 0.00
CA PRO A 58 -12.63 15.01 1.23
C PRO A 58 -11.83 14.78 2.51
N ALA A 59 -10.81 13.92 2.48
CA ALA A 59 -9.94 13.63 3.62
C ALA A 59 -9.21 14.88 4.16
N LEU A 60 -9.06 15.95 3.37
CA LEU A 60 -8.49 17.22 3.85
C LEU A 60 -9.31 17.84 4.98
N LEU A 61 -10.60 17.59 5.02
CA LEU A 61 -11.54 18.16 5.98
C LEU A 61 -11.80 17.28 7.20
N GLU A 62 -11.32 16.02 7.21
CA GLU A 62 -11.55 15.07 8.32
C GLU A 62 -10.94 15.53 9.65
N GLN A 63 -9.86 16.29 9.59
CA GLN A 63 -9.20 16.82 10.78
C GLN A 63 -9.87 18.08 11.34
N ILE A 64 -10.76 18.71 10.57
CA ILE A 64 -11.45 19.93 10.98
C ILE A 64 -12.63 19.56 11.87
N LYS A 65 -12.61 20.07 13.09
CA LYS A 65 -13.69 19.88 14.07
C LYS A 65 -14.47 21.17 14.26
N VAL A 66 -15.77 21.05 14.39
CA VAL A 66 -16.72 22.14 14.64
C VAL A 66 -17.41 21.89 15.96
N ASP A 67 -17.67 22.94 16.70
CA ASP A 67 -18.50 22.84 17.90
C ASP A 67 -19.96 22.61 17.47
N TYR A 68 -20.45 21.42 17.74
CA TYR A 68 -21.83 21.03 17.52
C TYR A 68 -22.53 20.83 18.85
N TYR A 69 -23.28 21.84 19.28
CA TYR A 69 -24.00 21.85 20.58
C TYR A 69 -23.11 21.49 21.78
N GLY A 70 -21.88 22.01 21.81
CA GLY A 70 -20.92 21.80 22.91
C GLY A 70 -20.02 20.59 22.75
N ALA A 71 -20.14 19.86 21.64
CA ALA A 71 -19.27 18.71 21.31
C ALA A 71 -18.44 19.00 20.05
N LEU A 72 -17.11 18.87 20.14
CA LEU A 72 -16.21 18.99 18.97
C LEU A 72 -16.40 17.80 18.04
N THR A 73 -17.08 18.02 16.93
CA THR A 73 -17.46 16.98 15.96
C THR A 73 -16.75 17.23 14.61
N PRO A 74 -16.16 16.21 14.00
CA PRO A 74 -15.55 16.32 12.68
C PRO A 74 -16.54 16.74 11.60
N VAL A 75 -16.11 17.57 10.64
CA VAL A 75 -16.97 18.11 9.57
C VAL A 75 -17.63 17.00 8.74
N ASN A 76 -16.94 15.87 8.50
CA ASN A 76 -17.49 14.75 7.76
C ASN A 76 -18.66 14.03 8.47
N GLN A 77 -18.86 14.28 9.77
CA GLN A 77 -20.00 13.78 10.54
C GLN A 77 -21.16 14.80 10.63
N LEU A 78 -21.01 15.99 10.08
CA LEU A 78 -22.00 17.07 10.11
C LEU A 78 -22.48 17.50 8.73
N ALA A 79 -21.77 17.06 7.69
CA ALA A 79 -22.01 17.51 6.33
C ALA A 79 -21.71 16.42 5.31
N THR A 80 -22.37 16.52 4.16
CA THR A 80 -21.98 15.76 2.97
C THR A 80 -20.88 16.52 2.24
N ILE A 81 -19.76 15.83 1.94
CA ILE A 81 -18.61 16.40 1.24
C ILE A 81 -18.55 15.77 -0.15
N THR A 82 -18.55 16.59 -1.20
CA THR A 82 -18.47 16.14 -2.59
C THR A 82 -17.35 16.86 -3.33
N VAL A 83 -16.87 16.25 -4.42
CA VAL A 83 -15.83 16.78 -5.30
C VAL A 83 -16.40 16.87 -6.72
N PRO A 84 -17.16 17.93 -7.04
CA PRO A 84 -17.76 18.08 -8.36
C PRO A 84 -16.72 18.35 -9.45
N GLU A 85 -15.58 18.95 -9.08
CA GLU A 85 -14.46 19.28 -9.96
C GLU A 85 -13.13 18.91 -9.29
N PRO A 86 -12.06 18.67 -10.07
CA PRO A 86 -10.77 18.20 -9.52
C PRO A 86 -10.16 19.12 -8.44
N ARG A 87 -10.54 20.39 -8.42
CA ARG A 87 -10.04 21.40 -7.47
C ARG A 87 -11.12 22.13 -6.70
N LEU A 88 -12.30 21.53 -6.59
CA LEU A 88 -13.41 22.09 -5.85
C LEU A 88 -13.97 21.09 -4.86
N LEU A 89 -13.94 21.44 -3.58
CA LEU A 89 -14.71 20.74 -2.54
C LEU A 89 -16.02 21.48 -2.30
N VAL A 90 -17.10 20.74 -2.19
CA VAL A 90 -18.41 21.27 -1.79
C VAL A 90 -18.84 20.57 -0.52
N VAL A 91 -19.08 21.35 0.51
CA VAL A 91 -19.55 20.90 1.82
C VAL A 91 -20.97 21.35 2.02
N ALA A 92 -21.88 20.41 2.18
CA ALA A 92 -23.30 20.63 2.41
C ALA A 92 -23.66 20.18 3.84
N PRO A 93 -23.66 21.08 4.84
CA PRO A 93 -24.08 20.74 6.19
C PRO A 93 -25.54 20.27 6.21
N TRP A 94 -25.82 19.24 7.01
CA TRP A 94 -27.18 18.73 7.16
C TRP A 94 -28.08 19.69 7.92
N ASP A 95 -27.49 20.44 8.88
CA ASP A 95 -28.16 21.55 9.54
C ASP A 95 -27.70 22.89 8.95
N LYS A 96 -28.63 23.63 8.33
CA LYS A 96 -28.35 24.95 7.73
C LYS A 96 -27.80 25.97 8.72
N LYS A 97 -28.10 25.84 10.02
CA LYS A 97 -27.57 26.72 11.05
C LYS A 97 -26.07 26.57 11.24
N MET A 98 -25.53 25.39 10.90
CA MET A 98 -24.11 25.09 11.04
C MET A 98 -23.24 25.61 9.89
N VAL A 99 -23.82 26.08 8.79
CA VAL A 99 -23.07 26.53 7.59
C VAL A 99 -22.01 27.57 7.97
N LYS A 100 -22.36 28.57 8.76
CA LYS A 100 -21.43 29.64 9.21
C LYS A 100 -20.33 29.11 10.14
N ASP A 101 -20.66 28.16 11.01
CA ASP A 101 -19.71 27.64 11.98
C ASP A 101 -18.72 26.69 11.29
N VAL A 102 -19.20 25.89 10.33
CA VAL A 102 -18.36 25.04 9.48
C VAL A 102 -17.44 25.90 8.60
N GLU A 103 -17.98 26.93 7.94
CA GLU A 103 -17.19 27.87 7.12
C GLU A 103 -16.08 28.53 7.96
N ARG A 104 -16.41 29.01 9.17
CA ARG A 104 -15.44 29.62 10.07
C ARG A 104 -14.37 28.64 10.54
N ALA A 105 -14.73 27.40 10.83
CA ALA A 105 -13.79 26.36 11.23
C ALA A 105 -12.81 26.02 10.10
N ILE A 106 -13.29 25.94 8.85
CA ILE A 106 -12.45 25.72 7.68
C ILE A 106 -11.50 26.91 7.47
N LEU A 107 -11.99 28.13 7.57
CA LEU A 107 -11.17 29.35 7.42
C LEU A 107 -10.07 29.46 8.48
N LYS A 108 -10.36 29.05 9.72
CA LYS A 108 -9.41 29.07 10.85
C LYS A 108 -8.43 27.89 10.83
N SER A 109 -8.66 26.88 10.00
CA SER A 109 -7.78 25.72 9.92
C SER A 109 -6.42 26.09 9.33
N GLU A 110 -5.39 25.34 9.70
CA GLU A 110 -4.02 25.49 9.15
C GLU A 110 -3.89 25.10 7.67
N LEU A 111 -5.00 24.72 7.03
CA LEU A 111 -5.02 24.27 5.64
C LEU A 111 -4.86 25.41 4.63
N GLY A 112 -5.04 26.67 5.06
CA GLY A 112 -4.95 27.84 4.18
C GLY A 112 -6.04 27.90 3.11
N LEU A 113 -7.18 27.26 3.36
CA LEU A 113 -8.32 27.22 2.44
C LEU A 113 -9.21 28.43 2.65
N VAL A 114 -9.75 28.97 1.56
CA VAL A 114 -10.68 30.10 1.58
C VAL A 114 -12.07 29.61 1.15
N PRO A 115 -12.95 29.27 2.11
CA PRO A 115 -14.30 28.83 1.81
C PRO A 115 -15.17 30.03 1.35
N SER A 116 -16.16 29.73 0.52
CA SER A 116 -17.22 30.64 0.11
C SER A 116 -18.57 29.98 0.27
N SER A 117 -19.52 30.63 0.95
CA SER A 117 -20.83 30.07 1.24
C SER A 117 -21.94 30.86 0.57
N ASP A 118 -22.97 30.16 0.08
CA ASP A 118 -24.24 30.75 -0.39
C ASP A 118 -25.36 30.62 0.65
N GLY A 119 -25.02 30.24 1.89
CA GLY A 119 -25.98 30.03 2.98
C GLY A 119 -26.57 28.61 3.03
N THR A 120 -26.29 27.78 2.05
CA THR A 120 -26.76 26.38 1.98
C THR A 120 -25.59 25.41 1.86
N VAL A 121 -24.64 25.72 0.99
CA VAL A 121 -23.42 24.93 0.76
C VAL A 121 -22.19 25.81 0.84
N ILE A 122 -21.07 25.22 1.19
CA ILE A 122 -19.76 25.86 1.27
C ILE A 122 -18.91 25.34 0.13
N ARG A 123 -18.40 26.23 -0.71
CA ARG A 123 -17.47 25.92 -1.80
C ARG A 123 -16.05 26.25 -1.40
N ILE A 124 -15.16 25.31 -1.57
CA ILE A 124 -13.76 25.43 -1.18
C ILE A 124 -12.91 25.18 -2.41
N PRO A 125 -12.43 26.23 -3.11
CA PRO A 125 -11.48 26.09 -4.19
C PRO A 125 -10.12 25.69 -3.62
N ILE A 126 -9.47 24.68 -4.22
CA ILE A 126 -8.14 24.25 -3.86
C ILE A 126 -7.12 25.02 -4.72
N PRO A 127 -6.13 25.70 -4.12
CA PRO A 127 -5.13 26.46 -4.86
C PRO A 127 -4.33 25.60 -5.82
N THR A 128 -3.96 26.16 -6.98
CA THR A 128 -3.07 25.50 -7.93
C THR A 128 -1.65 25.45 -7.39
N LEU A 129 -0.95 24.34 -7.69
CA LEU A 129 0.49 24.25 -7.48
C LEU A 129 1.23 24.98 -8.62
N THR A 130 2.35 25.63 -8.30
CA THR A 130 3.27 26.15 -9.31
C THR A 130 3.97 25.00 -10.02
N GLU A 131 4.47 25.21 -11.25
CA GLU A 131 5.25 24.19 -11.96
C GLU A 131 6.48 23.73 -11.18
N GLU A 132 7.18 24.65 -10.52
CA GLU A 132 8.33 24.34 -9.69
C GLU A 132 7.93 23.39 -8.56
N ARG A 133 6.84 23.69 -7.86
CA ARG A 133 6.32 22.84 -6.78
C ARG A 133 5.91 21.47 -7.27
N ARG A 134 5.29 21.37 -8.45
CA ARG A 134 4.94 20.07 -9.07
C ARG A 134 6.20 19.23 -9.35
N ARG A 135 7.25 19.85 -9.92
CA ARG A 135 8.52 19.15 -10.17
C ARG A 135 9.17 18.64 -8.89
N ASP A 136 9.12 19.42 -7.83
CA ASP A 136 9.66 18.99 -6.53
C ASP A 136 8.84 17.84 -5.92
N LEU A 137 7.51 17.89 -6.01
CA LEU A 137 6.65 16.81 -5.56
C LEU A 137 6.91 15.50 -6.34
N VAL A 138 7.16 15.58 -7.65
CA VAL A 138 7.54 14.40 -8.46
C VAL A 138 8.84 13.78 -7.93
N LYS A 139 9.84 14.57 -7.58
CA LYS A 139 11.09 14.07 -6.97
C LYS A 139 10.81 13.35 -5.64
N VAL A 140 9.96 13.92 -4.80
CA VAL A 140 9.58 13.33 -3.51
C VAL A 140 8.86 12.00 -3.71
N VAL A 141 7.89 11.93 -4.63
CA VAL A 141 7.15 10.70 -4.93
C VAL A 141 8.08 9.61 -5.46
N ARG A 142 9.01 9.97 -6.36
CA ARG A 142 10.03 9.03 -6.88
C ARG A 142 10.93 8.49 -5.78
N LYS A 143 11.31 9.32 -4.82
CA LYS A 143 12.09 8.89 -3.66
C LYS A 143 11.33 7.85 -2.83
N HIS A 144 10.07 8.11 -2.47
CA HIS A 144 9.24 7.15 -1.74
C HIS A 144 9.00 5.85 -2.52
N ALA A 145 8.85 5.92 -3.84
CA ALA A 145 8.75 4.73 -4.69
C ALA A 145 10.03 3.87 -4.61
N GLU A 146 11.22 4.52 -4.66
CA GLU A 146 12.48 3.77 -4.55
C GLU A 146 12.66 3.16 -3.17
N GLU A 147 12.30 3.86 -2.10
CA GLU A 147 12.27 3.32 -0.73
C GLU A 147 11.39 2.08 -0.65
N GLY A 148 10.21 2.10 -1.28
CA GLY A 148 9.30 0.96 -1.38
C GLY A 148 9.91 -0.23 -2.16
N ARG A 149 10.56 0.02 -3.31
CA ARG A 149 11.26 -1.02 -4.08
C ARG A 149 12.41 -1.64 -3.30
N VAL A 150 13.18 -0.82 -2.59
CA VAL A 150 14.28 -1.29 -1.72
C VAL A 150 13.74 -2.18 -0.61
N ALA A 151 12.64 -1.81 0.03
CA ALA A 151 11.99 -2.63 1.05
C ALA A 151 11.58 -4.00 0.50
N VAL A 152 10.93 -4.04 -0.68
CA VAL A 152 10.53 -5.29 -1.35
C VAL A 152 11.76 -6.15 -1.68
N ARG A 153 12.83 -5.55 -2.23
CA ARG A 153 14.08 -6.29 -2.56
C ARG A 153 14.78 -6.84 -1.32
N ASN A 154 14.76 -6.11 -0.20
CA ASN A 154 15.34 -6.59 1.07
C ASN A 154 14.58 -7.81 1.59
N ILE A 155 13.23 -7.75 1.60
CA ILE A 155 12.39 -8.88 2.01
C ILE A 155 12.65 -10.10 1.11
N ARG A 156 12.78 -9.91 -0.22
CA ARG A 156 13.15 -10.98 -1.14
C ARG A 156 14.50 -11.61 -0.76
N ARG A 157 15.50 -10.79 -0.46
CA ARG A 157 16.84 -11.29 -0.10
C ARG A 157 16.79 -12.14 1.17
N GLU A 158 16.12 -11.67 2.21
CA GLU A 158 15.94 -12.41 3.47
C GLU A 158 15.20 -13.75 3.24
N ALA A 159 14.11 -13.74 2.48
CA ALA A 159 13.38 -14.96 2.16
C ALA A 159 14.22 -15.95 1.32
N LYS A 160 15.03 -15.44 0.39
CA LYS A 160 15.97 -16.25 -0.39
C LYS A 160 17.00 -16.94 0.53
N GLU A 161 17.62 -16.19 1.43
CA GLU A 161 18.59 -16.72 2.39
C GLU A 161 17.94 -17.81 3.25
N MET A 162 16.71 -17.64 3.72
CA MET A 162 15.98 -18.66 4.47
C MET A 162 15.73 -19.94 3.64
N ILE A 163 15.39 -19.83 2.35
CA ILE A 163 15.18 -21.00 1.48
C ILE A 163 16.51 -21.73 1.24
N GLU A 164 17.61 -21.01 1.02
CA GLU A 164 18.97 -21.58 0.86
C GLU A 164 19.41 -22.32 2.12
N GLU A 165 19.18 -21.76 3.32
CA GLU A 165 19.47 -22.42 4.59
C GLU A 165 18.67 -23.72 4.78
N LEU A 166 17.39 -23.74 4.40
CA LEU A 166 16.55 -24.94 4.44
C LEU A 166 17.00 -26.03 3.47
N GLU A 167 17.53 -25.66 2.30
CA GLU A 167 18.13 -26.57 1.34
C GLU A 167 19.44 -27.16 1.87
N GLU A 168 20.33 -26.31 2.40
CA GLU A 168 21.62 -26.72 2.96
C GLU A 168 21.47 -27.65 4.18
N SER A 169 20.45 -27.41 5.02
CA SER A 169 20.13 -28.27 6.17
C SER A 169 19.51 -29.62 5.75
N GLY A 170 19.04 -29.73 4.50
CA GLY A 170 18.36 -30.91 3.98
C GLY A 170 16.89 -31.02 4.38
N ASP A 171 16.29 -29.95 4.96
CA ASP A 171 14.89 -29.90 5.30
C ASP A 171 13.99 -29.75 4.05
N VAL A 172 14.55 -29.19 2.99
CA VAL A 172 13.92 -28.98 1.70
C VAL A 172 14.79 -29.58 0.58
N SER A 173 14.16 -30.19 -0.42
CA SER A 173 14.86 -30.71 -1.61
C SER A 173 15.29 -29.57 -2.54
N GLU A 174 16.35 -29.76 -3.32
CA GLU A 174 16.83 -28.82 -4.35
C GLU A 174 15.70 -28.39 -5.31
N ASP A 175 14.91 -29.37 -5.78
CA ASP A 175 13.76 -29.10 -6.67
C ASP A 175 12.68 -28.23 -6.02
N ALA A 176 12.42 -28.39 -4.73
CA ALA A 176 11.44 -27.60 -4.01
C ALA A 176 11.99 -26.19 -3.71
N ALA A 177 13.26 -26.07 -3.34
CA ALA A 177 13.94 -24.80 -3.16
C ALA A 177 13.94 -23.98 -4.45
N GLN A 178 14.26 -24.61 -5.59
CA GLN A 178 14.26 -23.96 -6.90
C GLN A 178 12.86 -23.41 -7.24
N ARG A 179 11.79 -24.18 -7.04
CA ARG A 179 10.42 -23.72 -7.29
C ARG A 179 10.03 -22.55 -6.35
N ALA A 180 10.42 -22.64 -5.09
CA ALA A 180 10.19 -21.58 -4.13
C ALA A 180 10.89 -20.28 -4.54
N MET A 181 12.12 -20.36 -5.04
CA MET A 181 12.86 -19.21 -5.58
C MET A 181 12.17 -18.59 -6.79
N GLU A 182 11.65 -19.40 -7.70
CA GLU A 182 10.90 -18.93 -8.88
C GLU A 182 9.59 -18.21 -8.46
N GLU A 183 8.88 -18.76 -7.48
CA GLU A 183 7.66 -18.16 -6.97
C GLU A 183 7.96 -16.85 -6.22
N LEU A 184 9.02 -16.83 -5.40
CA LEU A 184 9.49 -15.62 -4.73
C LEU A 184 9.89 -14.52 -5.71
N GLN A 185 10.52 -14.88 -6.84
CA GLN A 185 10.86 -13.92 -7.88
C GLN A 185 9.62 -13.35 -8.56
N LYS A 186 8.64 -14.19 -8.93
CA LYS A 186 7.36 -13.73 -9.52
C LYS A 186 6.63 -12.76 -8.58
N LEU A 187 6.53 -13.13 -7.30
CA LEU A 187 5.94 -12.28 -6.28
C LEU A 187 6.65 -10.93 -6.17
N THR A 188 7.98 -10.94 -6.19
CA THR A 188 8.80 -9.71 -6.14
C THR A 188 8.50 -8.80 -7.34
N ASP A 189 8.47 -9.37 -8.54
CA ASP A 189 8.22 -8.62 -9.77
C ASP A 189 6.81 -8.03 -9.78
N GLU A 190 5.82 -8.77 -9.32
CA GLU A 190 4.44 -8.29 -9.17
C GLU A 190 4.34 -7.10 -8.21
N LEU A 191 5.01 -7.18 -7.05
CA LEU A 191 4.95 -6.11 -6.05
C LEU A 191 5.74 -4.87 -6.49
N ILE A 192 6.87 -5.02 -7.16
CA ILE A 192 7.62 -3.90 -7.76
C ILE A 192 6.78 -3.24 -8.85
N ALA A 193 6.15 -4.00 -9.74
CA ALA A 193 5.25 -3.46 -10.75
C ALA A 193 4.06 -2.71 -10.13
N ALA A 194 3.55 -3.17 -8.99
CA ALA A 194 2.49 -2.48 -8.26
C ALA A 194 2.96 -1.14 -7.66
N VAL A 195 4.21 -1.05 -7.18
CA VAL A 195 4.83 0.21 -6.74
C VAL A 195 4.96 1.17 -7.94
N ASP A 196 5.46 0.68 -9.08
CA ASP A 196 5.65 1.49 -10.29
C ASP A 196 4.32 2.02 -10.82
N LYS A 197 3.29 1.21 -10.84
CA LYS A 197 1.94 1.63 -11.23
C LYS A 197 1.36 2.69 -10.28
N ALA A 198 1.60 2.56 -8.98
CA ALA A 198 1.19 3.56 -8.01
C ALA A 198 1.96 4.88 -8.18
N LEU A 199 3.26 4.81 -8.49
CA LEU A 199 4.09 5.96 -8.81
C LEU A 199 3.57 6.69 -10.06
N GLU A 200 3.34 5.97 -11.16
CA GLU A 200 2.84 6.53 -12.42
C GLU A 200 1.49 7.26 -12.21
N ALA A 201 0.57 6.63 -11.48
CA ALA A 201 -0.71 7.24 -11.17
C ALA A 201 -0.55 8.54 -10.36
N LYS A 202 0.39 8.57 -9.39
CA LYS A 202 0.64 9.74 -8.57
C LYS A 202 1.36 10.85 -9.33
N GLU A 203 2.32 10.52 -10.18
CA GLU A 203 2.97 11.50 -11.07
C GLU A 203 1.95 12.15 -12.01
N LYS A 204 1.08 11.34 -12.61
CA LYS A 204 0.00 11.83 -13.47
C LYS A 204 -0.93 12.78 -12.70
N GLU A 205 -1.33 12.42 -11.49
CA GLU A 205 -2.13 13.28 -10.60
C GLU A 205 -1.46 14.63 -10.34
N ILE A 206 -0.13 14.65 -10.11
CA ILE A 206 0.63 15.88 -9.86
C ILE A 206 0.75 16.76 -11.11
N LEU A 207 0.92 16.16 -12.29
CA LEU A 207 1.26 16.88 -13.52
C LEU A 207 0.03 17.32 -14.32
N GLU A 208 -1.11 16.64 -14.20
CA GLU A 208 -2.33 16.93 -14.98
C GLU A 208 -3.26 17.99 -14.36
N LEU A 209 -2.87 18.66 -13.27
CA LEU A 209 -3.69 19.66 -12.57
C LEU A 209 -3.37 21.09 -13.00
#